data_8a6296b85e67649f289a43b12795057a
#
_entry.id   8a6296b85e67649f289a43b12795057a
#
_cell.length_a   1.000
_cell.length_b   1.000
_cell.length_c   1.000
_cell.angle_alpha   90.00
_cell.angle_beta   90.00
_cell.angle_gamma   90.00
#
_symmetry.space_group_name_H-M   'P 1'
#
loop_
_entity.id
_entity.type
_entity.pdbx_description
1 polymer ?
#
loop_
_entity_poly.entity_id
_entity_poly.type
_entity_poly.pdbx_seq_one_letter_code
_entity_poly.pdbx_strand_id
1 'polypeptide(L)'
;LERVCRAYRLPCVSGKDSMKNDYGSGEGKISIPPTLLFSLFGDHPDVRYTATSDLKGAGERLYLVGTSKQELGASEIAFMLKESGEAGGIGGEVPQLLDPESQLNTYRALSKTIQSGLVRTAHDCSEGGIAVAVAEMCIGGRCGANIDIDGTGTGDLWGRMWGESLGRIVIGVSAGNEADFVEAMSGHDITLLGISTVGTTLVITDGYDELVELPVEQLVTSWQGTLDLTGGVA
;
A
#
# COMPACT_ATOMS: atom_id res chain seq x y z
N LEU A 1 13.11 15.80 2.73
CA LEU A 1 12.08 16.70 2.23
C LEU A 1 12.55 17.48 1.00
N GLU A 2 13.59 18.32 1.09
CA GLU A 2 14.08 19.18 -0.02
C GLU A 2 14.28 18.39 -1.32
N ARG A 3 14.95 17.22 -1.26
CA ARG A 3 15.23 16.39 -2.42
C ARG A 3 13.93 15.95 -3.14
N VAL A 4 12.90 15.54 -2.39
CA VAL A 4 11.60 15.14 -2.94
C VAL A 4 10.86 16.32 -3.54
N CYS A 5 10.78 17.43 -2.81
CA CYS A 5 10.11 18.64 -3.30
C CYS A 5 10.75 19.17 -4.59
N ARG A 6 12.08 19.11 -4.71
CA ARG A 6 12.79 19.49 -5.94
C ARG A 6 12.52 18.53 -7.08
N ALA A 7 12.64 17.22 -6.85
CA ALA A 7 12.41 16.20 -7.87
C ALA A 7 10.97 16.23 -8.38
N TYR A 8 10.00 16.33 -7.47
CA TYR A 8 8.57 16.34 -7.83
C TYR A 8 8.07 17.72 -8.23
N ARG A 9 8.89 18.77 -8.10
CA ARG A 9 8.55 20.16 -8.36
C ARG A 9 7.34 20.65 -7.54
N LEU A 10 7.30 20.22 -6.27
CA LEU A 10 6.26 20.58 -5.32
C LEU A 10 6.71 21.77 -4.47
N PRO A 11 6.12 22.95 -4.61
CA PRO A 11 6.42 24.07 -3.74
C PRO A 11 5.80 23.87 -2.36
N CYS A 12 6.56 24.11 -1.30
CA CYS A 12 5.99 24.25 0.04
C CYS A 12 5.38 25.65 0.16
N VAL A 13 4.06 25.72 0.30
CA VAL A 13 3.30 26.99 0.33
C VAL A 13 2.93 27.44 1.75
N SER A 14 2.99 26.52 2.72
CA SER A 14 2.72 26.79 4.13
C SER A 14 3.45 25.79 4.99
N GLY A 15 3.71 26.15 6.23
CA GLY A 15 4.29 25.29 7.24
C GLY A 15 3.89 25.73 8.64
N LYS A 16 3.82 24.78 9.56
CA LYS A 16 3.66 25.03 10.99
C LYS A 16 4.72 24.23 11.74
N ASP A 17 5.60 24.93 12.42
CA ASP A 17 6.71 24.36 13.20
C ASP A 17 6.37 24.37 14.69
N SER A 18 5.75 23.29 15.17
CA SER A 18 5.53 23.09 16.61
C SER A 18 6.10 21.73 17.00
N MET A 19 7.33 21.74 17.45
CA MET A 19 8.04 20.54 17.90
C MET A 19 7.82 20.23 19.38
N LYS A 20 7.05 21.07 20.09
CA LYS A 20 6.82 20.93 21.52
C LYS A 20 5.32 21.02 21.82
N ASN A 21 4.63 19.94 21.62
CA ASN A 21 3.25 19.75 22.07
C ASN A 21 3.25 18.71 23.19
N ASP A 22 3.37 19.20 24.41
CA ASP A 22 3.37 18.35 25.61
C ASP A 22 1.98 18.43 26.27
N TYR A 23 1.47 17.31 26.72
CA TYR A 23 0.31 17.25 27.59
C TYR A 23 0.74 17.01 29.03
N GLY A 24 0.24 17.83 29.96
CA GLY A 24 0.60 17.75 31.37
C GLY A 24 1.98 18.34 31.70
N SER A 25 2.44 18.09 32.91
CA SER A 25 3.72 18.57 33.46
C SER A 25 4.31 17.60 34.47
N GLY A 26 5.59 17.75 34.81
CA GLY A 26 6.28 16.89 35.76
C GLY A 26 6.40 15.44 35.30
N GLU A 27 6.31 14.47 36.21
CA GLU A 27 6.47 13.05 35.88
C GLU A 27 5.34 12.47 35.04
N GLY A 28 4.16 13.10 34.98
CA GLY A 28 3.03 12.72 34.16
C GLY A 28 3.00 13.40 32.78
N LYS A 29 4.08 14.05 32.39
CA LYS A 29 4.17 14.71 31.09
C LYS A 29 4.20 13.70 29.95
N ILE A 30 3.30 13.88 28.99
CA ILE A 30 3.27 13.15 27.73
C ILE A 30 3.77 14.08 26.63
N SER A 31 4.85 13.72 25.98
CA SER A 31 5.37 14.45 24.82
C SER A 31 5.02 13.70 23.54
N ILE A 32 4.56 14.42 22.51
CA ILE A 32 4.36 13.79 21.21
C ILE A 32 5.71 13.40 20.59
N PRO A 33 5.80 12.28 19.90
CA PRO A 33 6.99 11.95 19.13
C PRO A 33 7.21 12.99 18.02
N PRO A 34 8.45 13.23 17.60
CA PRO A 34 8.75 14.08 16.45
C PRO A 34 8.01 13.56 15.21
N THR A 35 7.10 14.37 14.67
CA THR A 35 6.24 13.96 13.55
C THR A 35 6.27 15.03 12.46
N LEU A 36 6.46 14.59 11.20
CA LEU A 36 6.33 15.42 10.01
C LEU A 36 5.05 15.01 9.27
N LEU A 37 4.09 15.91 9.22
CA LEU A 37 2.85 15.74 8.48
C LEU A 37 2.88 16.60 7.22
N PHE A 38 2.62 15.98 6.07
CA PHE A 38 2.51 16.67 4.79
C PHE A 38 1.10 16.55 4.25
N SER A 39 0.55 17.68 3.81
CA SER A 39 -0.69 17.73 3.04
C SER A 39 -0.36 18.15 1.61
N LEU A 40 -0.82 17.36 0.65
CA LEU A 40 -0.65 17.65 -0.77
C LEU A 40 -2.01 18.02 -1.38
N PHE A 41 -1.99 19.03 -2.22
CA PHE A 41 -3.15 19.45 -2.99
C PHE A 41 -2.83 19.36 -4.48
N GLY A 42 -3.76 18.84 -5.26
CA GLY A 42 -3.63 18.75 -6.70
C GLY A 42 -4.99 18.83 -7.37
N ASP A 43 -5.00 19.33 -8.60
CA ASP A 43 -6.20 19.33 -9.44
C ASP A 43 -6.28 18.05 -10.25
N HIS A 44 -7.45 17.43 -10.28
CA HIS A 44 -7.76 16.35 -11.18
C HIS A 44 -8.66 16.87 -12.32
N PRO A 45 -8.21 16.78 -13.57
CA PRO A 45 -8.91 17.45 -14.68
C PRO A 45 -10.29 16.85 -14.99
N ASP A 46 -10.50 15.57 -14.73
CA ASP A 46 -11.76 14.89 -14.99
C ASP A 46 -11.98 13.72 -14.02
N VAL A 47 -12.91 13.88 -13.09
CA VAL A 47 -13.24 12.88 -12.06
C VAL A 47 -13.73 11.54 -12.62
N ARG A 48 -14.15 11.48 -13.90
CA ARG A 48 -14.54 10.22 -14.55
C ARG A 48 -13.37 9.27 -14.78
N TYR A 49 -12.15 9.79 -14.77
CA TYR A 49 -10.92 9.04 -14.98
C TYR A 49 -10.12 8.93 -13.69
N THR A 50 -10.78 8.50 -12.63
CA THR A 50 -10.15 8.19 -11.35
C THR A 50 -10.07 6.68 -11.14
N ALA A 51 -9.10 6.25 -10.35
CA ALA A 51 -9.06 4.91 -9.79
C ALA A 51 -9.49 4.97 -8.32
N THR A 52 -10.12 3.91 -7.84
CA THR A 52 -10.43 3.72 -6.43
C THR A 52 -9.81 2.42 -5.94
N SER A 53 -9.69 2.23 -4.63
CA SER A 53 -8.98 1.08 -4.06
C SER A 53 -9.77 -0.23 -4.15
N ASP A 54 -11.09 -0.19 -4.27
CA ASP A 54 -11.94 -1.38 -4.33
C ASP A 54 -11.77 -2.16 -5.64
N LEU A 55 -11.72 -3.49 -5.57
CA LEU A 55 -11.81 -4.36 -6.74
C LEU A 55 -13.18 -4.19 -7.42
N LYS A 56 -13.19 -4.11 -8.75
CA LYS A 56 -14.41 -3.87 -9.54
C LYS A 56 -15.18 -5.15 -9.88
N GLY A 57 -14.74 -6.28 -9.37
CA GLY A 57 -15.32 -7.59 -9.58
C GLY A 57 -14.27 -8.61 -10.01
N ALA A 58 -14.74 -9.79 -10.42
CA ALA A 58 -13.84 -10.87 -10.83
C ALA A 58 -13.21 -10.64 -12.20
N GLY A 59 -11.99 -11.14 -12.37
CA GLY A 59 -11.28 -11.15 -13.64
C GLY A 59 -10.35 -9.95 -13.86
N GLU A 60 -10.20 -9.05 -12.88
CA GLU A 60 -9.15 -8.04 -12.94
C GLU A 60 -7.78 -8.70 -12.75
N ARG A 61 -6.86 -8.42 -13.64
CA ARG A 61 -5.44 -8.76 -13.49
C ARG A 61 -4.83 -7.82 -12.48
N LEU A 62 -4.26 -8.37 -11.41
CA LEU A 62 -3.64 -7.58 -10.35
C LEU A 62 -2.14 -7.48 -10.59
N TYR A 63 -1.63 -6.26 -10.65
CA TYR A 63 -0.22 -5.98 -10.84
C TYR A 63 0.32 -5.17 -9.66
N LEU A 64 1.54 -5.48 -9.25
CA LEU A 64 2.35 -4.58 -8.43
C LEU A 64 3.11 -3.63 -9.36
N VAL A 65 2.98 -2.35 -9.14
CA VAL A 65 3.87 -1.31 -9.68
C VAL A 65 4.91 -1.02 -8.60
N GLY A 66 6.19 -1.04 -8.97
CA GLY A 66 7.31 -0.91 -8.04
C GLY A 66 7.82 -2.25 -7.51
N THR A 67 8.78 -2.21 -6.59
CA THR A 67 9.54 -3.39 -6.16
C THR A 67 9.60 -3.48 -4.64
N SER A 68 9.37 -4.67 -4.09
CA SER A 68 9.53 -4.96 -2.65
C SER A 68 11.01 -5.10 -2.29
N LYS A 69 11.38 -4.65 -1.09
CA LYS A 69 12.70 -4.80 -0.49
C LYS A 69 12.58 -5.29 0.94
N GLN A 70 13.71 -5.58 1.58
CA GLN A 70 13.77 -5.94 3.00
C GLN A 70 13.62 -4.68 3.88
N GLU A 71 12.53 -3.97 3.73
CA GLU A 71 12.25 -2.70 4.41
C GLU A 71 11.12 -2.91 5.45
N LEU A 72 11.45 -3.62 6.52
CA LEU A 72 10.57 -3.91 7.68
C LEU A 72 10.87 -3.02 8.89
N GLY A 73 11.90 -2.17 8.80
CA GLY A 73 12.26 -1.25 9.89
C GLY A 73 11.15 -0.23 10.11
N ALA A 74 10.65 -0.15 11.34
CA ALA A 74 9.51 0.69 11.75
C ALA A 74 8.19 0.38 11.02
N SER A 75 8.03 -0.83 10.45
CA SER A 75 6.79 -1.29 9.85
C SER A 75 5.75 -1.67 10.90
N GLU A 76 4.49 -1.68 10.50
CA GLU A 76 3.37 -2.08 11.37
C GLU A 76 3.53 -3.52 11.88
N ILE A 77 3.96 -4.45 11.01
CA ILE A 77 4.21 -5.84 11.43
C ILE A 77 5.32 -5.93 12.48
N ALA A 78 6.39 -5.15 12.35
CA ALA A 78 7.47 -5.13 13.34
C ALA A 78 6.98 -4.56 14.68
N PHE A 79 6.10 -3.56 14.65
CA PHE A 79 5.47 -3.02 15.84
C PHE A 79 4.57 -4.06 16.53
N MET A 80 3.66 -4.70 15.80
CA MET A 80 2.75 -5.74 16.32
C MET A 80 3.50 -6.90 16.96
N LEU A 81 4.55 -7.41 16.32
CA LEU A 81 5.33 -8.52 16.86
C LEU A 81 6.14 -8.12 18.09
N LYS A 82 6.56 -6.87 18.17
CA LYS A 82 7.20 -6.35 19.38
C LYS A 82 6.23 -6.28 20.56
N GLU A 83 5.02 -5.81 20.34
CA GLU A 83 3.96 -5.74 21.36
C GLU A 83 3.54 -7.13 21.84
N SER A 84 3.47 -8.13 20.95
CA SER A 84 3.17 -9.52 21.32
C SER A 84 4.32 -10.25 22.04
N GLY A 85 5.50 -9.66 22.09
CA GLY A 85 6.71 -10.29 22.64
C GLY A 85 7.37 -11.29 21.67
N GLU A 86 6.92 -11.37 20.44
CA GLU A 86 7.42 -12.28 19.39
C GLU A 86 8.47 -11.63 18.48
N ALA A 87 8.96 -10.45 18.83
CA ALA A 87 9.86 -9.63 18.00
C ALA A 87 11.28 -10.22 17.79
N GLY A 88 11.46 -11.51 17.99
CA GLY A 88 12.73 -12.18 17.78
C GLY A 88 13.13 -12.24 16.32
N GLY A 89 13.68 -11.16 15.76
CA GLY A 89 14.39 -11.20 14.49
C GLY A 89 13.70 -10.58 13.29
N ILE A 90 12.52 -10.00 13.40
CA ILE A 90 11.95 -9.19 12.32
C ILE A 90 12.49 -7.78 12.44
N GLY A 91 13.49 -7.51 11.66
CA GLY A 91 14.12 -6.21 11.52
C GLY A 91 14.43 -5.97 10.06
N GLY A 92 14.88 -4.78 9.73
CA GLY A 92 15.27 -4.44 8.37
C GLY A 92 15.58 -2.96 8.26
N GLU A 93 15.92 -2.55 7.07
CA GLU A 93 16.06 -1.13 6.76
C GLU A 93 14.69 -0.44 6.89
N VAL A 94 14.71 0.83 7.25
CA VAL A 94 13.53 1.69 7.11
C VAL A 94 13.35 2.04 5.63
N PRO A 95 12.12 2.19 5.14
CA PRO A 95 11.85 2.52 3.76
C PRO A 95 12.59 3.77 3.30
N GLN A 96 13.26 3.69 2.15
CA GLN A 96 14.06 4.78 1.60
C GLN A 96 13.67 5.11 0.17
N LEU A 97 13.44 6.39 -0.10
CA LEU A 97 13.27 6.91 -1.45
C LEU A 97 14.65 7.20 -2.06
N LEU A 98 15.20 6.22 -2.78
CA LEU A 98 16.55 6.31 -3.36
C LEU A 98 16.59 7.17 -4.62
N ASP A 99 15.61 7.05 -5.50
CA ASP A 99 15.52 7.77 -6.78
C ASP A 99 14.12 8.40 -6.97
N PRO A 100 13.90 9.61 -6.47
CA PRO A 100 12.60 10.28 -6.60
C PRO A 100 12.25 10.68 -8.04
N GLU A 101 13.23 10.92 -8.91
CA GLU A 101 12.96 11.23 -10.31
C GLU A 101 12.43 10.00 -11.07
N SER A 102 13.05 8.84 -10.90
CA SER A 102 12.59 7.59 -11.49
C SER A 102 11.18 7.25 -10.99
N GLN A 103 10.95 7.40 -9.70
CA GLN A 103 9.62 7.14 -9.11
C GLN A 103 8.56 8.10 -9.65
N LEU A 104 8.86 9.38 -9.82
CA LEU A 104 7.95 10.33 -10.44
C LEU A 104 7.60 9.95 -11.88
N ASN A 105 8.57 9.42 -12.64
CA ASN A 105 8.30 8.96 -14.01
C ASN A 105 7.34 7.77 -14.02
N THR A 106 7.50 6.83 -13.09
CA THR A 106 6.55 5.72 -12.90
C THR A 106 5.15 6.22 -12.53
N TYR A 107 5.03 7.16 -11.59
CA TYR A 107 3.74 7.75 -11.24
C TYR A 107 3.08 8.47 -12.42
N ARG A 108 3.85 9.15 -13.25
CA ARG A 108 3.32 9.80 -14.47
C ARG A 108 2.84 8.81 -15.51
N ALA A 109 3.55 7.69 -15.70
CA ALA A 109 3.12 6.62 -16.56
C ALA A 109 1.81 6.01 -16.05
N LEU A 110 1.75 5.63 -14.76
CA LEU A 110 0.53 5.10 -14.13
C LEU A 110 -0.63 6.10 -14.20
N SER A 111 -0.41 7.38 -13.93
CA SER A 111 -1.43 8.42 -14.06
C SER A 111 -2.03 8.49 -15.46
N LYS A 112 -1.22 8.30 -16.50
CA LYS A 112 -1.71 8.27 -17.89
C LYS A 112 -2.59 7.03 -18.15
N THR A 113 -2.24 5.86 -17.59
CA THR A 113 -3.07 4.65 -17.75
C THR A 113 -4.42 4.81 -17.04
N ILE A 114 -4.46 5.49 -15.90
CA ILE A 114 -5.72 5.83 -15.21
C ILE A 114 -6.53 6.82 -16.06
N GLN A 115 -5.90 7.89 -16.55
CA GLN A 115 -6.57 8.90 -17.37
C GLN A 115 -7.09 8.36 -18.71
N SER A 116 -6.45 7.33 -19.26
CA SER A 116 -6.94 6.63 -20.46
C SER A 116 -8.00 5.56 -20.17
N GLY A 117 -8.33 5.32 -18.90
CA GLY A 117 -9.32 4.33 -18.48
C GLY A 117 -8.83 2.88 -18.52
N LEU A 118 -7.53 2.64 -18.72
CA LEU A 118 -6.95 1.28 -18.67
C LEU A 118 -6.94 0.74 -17.24
N VAL A 119 -6.66 1.60 -16.26
CA VAL A 119 -6.63 1.26 -14.83
C VAL A 119 -7.78 1.97 -14.12
N ARG A 120 -8.58 1.22 -13.36
CA ARG A 120 -9.69 1.73 -12.57
C ARG A 120 -9.61 1.36 -11.09
N THR A 121 -8.75 0.43 -10.76
CA THR A 121 -8.46 -0.03 -9.41
C THR A 121 -7.00 0.25 -9.09
N ALA A 122 -6.73 0.97 -8.02
CA ALA A 122 -5.38 1.26 -7.57
C ALA A 122 -5.36 1.49 -6.05
N HIS A 123 -4.43 0.83 -5.36
CA HIS A 123 -4.20 0.97 -3.94
C HIS A 123 -2.70 1.03 -3.65
N ASP A 124 -2.26 1.99 -2.87
CA ASP A 124 -0.87 2.07 -2.43
C ASP A 124 -0.55 0.98 -1.40
N CYS A 125 0.68 0.45 -1.46
CA CYS A 125 1.21 -0.42 -0.42
C CYS A 125 1.82 0.47 0.66
N SER A 126 1.04 0.78 1.66
CA SER A 126 1.45 1.56 2.83
C SER A 126 1.71 0.62 4.02
N GLU A 127 1.11 0.90 5.15
CA GLU A 127 1.20 0.08 6.36
C GLU A 127 0.72 -1.36 6.09
N GLY A 128 1.53 -2.34 6.49
CA GLY A 128 1.24 -3.76 6.27
C GLY A 128 1.51 -4.27 4.84
N GLY A 129 2.07 -3.44 3.97
CA GLY A 129 2.60 -3.86 2.66
C GLY A 129 1.55 -4.39 1.67
N ILE A 130 1.97 -5.34 0.82
CA ILE A 130 1.10 -5.92 -0.22
C ILE A 130 -0.08 -6.68 0.40
N ALA A 131 0.15 -7.41 1.49
CA ALA A 131 -0.87 -8.24 2.10
C ALA A 131 -2.07 -7.42 2.55
N VAL A 132 -1.84 -6.30 3.24
CA VAL A 132 -2.90 -5.41 3.70
C VAL A 132 -3.54 -4.67 2.53
N ALA A 133 -2.76 -4.14 1.59
CA ALA A 133 -3.29 -3.46 0.42
C ALA A 133 -4.30 -4.33 -0.36
N VAL A 134 -3.94 -5.60 -0.66
CA VAL A 134 -4.85 -6.51 -1.36
C VAL A 134 -6.05 -6.90 -0.50
N ALA A 135 -5.86 -7.09 0.82
CA ALA A 135 -6.97 -7.34 1.73
C ALA A 135 -7.98 -6.20 1.71
N GLU A 136 -7.54 -4.95 1.78
CA GLU A 136 -8.40 -3.76 1.70
C GLU A 136 -9.11 -3.62 0.35
N MET A 137 -8.42 -3.95 -0.74
CA MET A 137 -9.03 -4.02 -2.08
C MET A 137 -10.16 -5.05 -2.13
N CYS A 138 -9.97 -6.24 -1.52
CA CYS A 138 -11.00 -7.26 -1.40
C CYS A 138 -12.17 -6.82 -0.50
N ILE A 139 -11.88 -6.18 0.63
CA ILE A 139 -12.88 -5.61 1.56
C ILE A 139 -13.77 -4.62 0.81
N GLY A 140 -13.17 -3.68 0.09
CA GLY A 140 -13.88 -2.66 -0.68
C GLY A 140 -14.72 -3.24 -1.80
N GLY A 141 -14.18 -4.18 -2.56
CA GLY A 141 -14.82 -4.82 -3.71
C GLY A 141 -15.80 -5.95 -3.37
N ARG A 142 -15.77 -6.45 -2.12
CA ARG A 142 -16.56 -7.61 -1.68
C ARG A 142 -16.35 -8.84 -2.56
N CYS A 143 -15.16 -9.01 -3.10
CA CYS A 143 -14.75 -10.16 -3.89
C CYS A 143 -13.36 -10.64 -3.46
N GLY A 144 -13.04 -11.89 -3.75
CA GLY A 144 -11.76 -12.48 -3.43
C GLY A 144 -10.68 -12.14 -4.45
N ALA A 145 -9.46 -12.54 -4.12
CA ALA A 145 -8.32 -12.49 -5.02
C ALA A 145 -7.40 -13.69 -4.78
N ASN A 146 -6.77 -14.17 -5.83
CA ASN A 146 -5.66 -15.11 -5.76
C ASN A 146 -4.41 -14.40 -6.26
N ILE A 147 -3.44 -14.21 -5.38
CA ILE A 147 -2.18 -13.54 -5.72
C ILE A 147 -0.98 -14.40 -5.33
N ASP A 148 0.09 -14.25 -6.09
CA ASP A 148 1.41 -14.78 -5.82
C ASP A 148 2.39 -13.63 -5.62
N ILE A 149 3.08 -13.63 -4.49
CA ILE A 149 4.09 -12.61 -4.17
C ILE A 149 5.50 -13.00 -4.61
N ASP A 150 5.70 -14.17 -5.20
CA ASP A 150 6.99 -14.52 -5.79
C ASP A 150 7.35 -13.54 -6.91
N GLY A 151 8.62 -13.20 -7.00
CA GLY A 151 9.10 -12.24 -8.01
C GLY A 151 8.75 -10.76 -7.74
N THR A 152 8.07 -10.41 -6.66
CA THR A 152 7.71 -9.00 -6.36
C THR A 152 8.87 -8.13 -5.90
N GLY A 153 10.04 -8.73 -5.65
CA GLY A 153 11.23 -7.97 -5.24
C GLY A 153 12.34 -8.83 -4.64
N THR A 154 13.27 -8.17 -3.97
CA THR A 154 14.51 -8.76 -3.45
C THR A 154 14.45 -9.15 -1.97
N GLY A 155 13.37 -8.83 -1.27
CA GLY A 155 13.17 -9.19 0.12
C GLY A 155 12.97 -10.71 0.32
N ASP A 156 13.16 -11.18 1.55
CA ASP A 156 12.65 -12.49 1.96
C ASP A 156 11.10 -12.47 1.98
N LEU A 157 10.48 -13.59 2.40
CA LEU A 157 9.03 -13.68 2.50
C LEU A 157 8.40 -12.52 3.29
N TRP A 158 9.00 -12.15 4.42
CA TRP A 158 8.50 -11.04 5.25
C TRP A 158 8.60 -9.70 4.53
N GLY A 159 9.74 -9.42 3.89
CA GLY A 159 9.95 -8.20 3.11
C GLY A 159 9.05 -8.10 1.89
N ARG A 160 8.77 -9.21 1.20
CA ARG A 160 7.85 -9.22 0.06
C ARG A 160 6.40 -9.00 0.47
N MET A 161 5.95 -9.64 1.56
CA MET A 161 4.55 -9.63 2.00
C MET A 161 4.21 -8.38 2.82
N TRP A 162 5.03 -8.07 3.83
CA TRP A 162 4.75 -7.07 4.86
C TRP A 162 5.68 -5.85 4.83
N GLY A 163 6.71 -5.85 3.98
CA GLY A 163 7.60 -4.71 3.83
C GLY A 163 6.83 -3.48 3.37
N GLU A 164 7.25 -2.30 3.84
CA GLU A 164 6.59 -1.02 3.56
C GLU A 164 7.42 -0.16 2.60
N SER A 165 8.07 -0.80 1.63
CA SER A 165 8.88 -0.13 0.60
C SER A 165 8.09 0.94 -0.13
N LEU A 166 8.67 2.13 -0.25
CA LEU A 166 8.02 3.30 -0.82
C LEU A 166 7.71 3.14 -2.31
N GLY A 167 6.58 3.71 -2.73
CA GLY A 167 6.24 3.87 -4.14
C GLY A 167 5.62 2.65 -4.81
N ARG A 168 5.24 1.65 -4.04
CA ARG A 168 4.51 0.49 -4.55
C ARG A 168 3.02 0.75 -4.57
N ILE A 169 2.39 0.30 -5.65
CA ILE A 169 0.94 0.43 -5.84
C ILE A 169 0.42 -0.88 -6.44
N VAL A 170 -0.59 -1.48 -5.82
CA VAL A 170 -1.34 -2.59 -6.42
C VAL A 170 -2.42 -2.00 -7.31
N ILE A 171 -2.50 -2.48 -8.52
CA ILE A 171 -3.51 -2.04 -9.50
C ILE A 171 -4.30 -3.21 -10.05
N GLY A 172 -5.55 -2.94 -10.44
CA GLY A 172 -6.40 -3.87 -11.16
C GLY A 172 -6.66 -3.40 -12.59
N VAL A 173 -6.48 -4.31 -13.53
CA VAL A 173 -6.67 -4.09 -14.96
C VAL A 173 -7.65 -5.13 -15.50
N SER A 174 -8.66 -4.70 -16.26
CA SER A 174 -9.53 -5.66 -16.93
C SER A 174 -8.76 -6.49 -17.96
N ALA A 175 -9.13 -7.75 -18.14
CA ALA A 175 -8.45 -8.63 -19.09
C ALA A 175 -8.37 -8.05 -20.52
N GLY A 176 -9.38 -7.25 -20.93
CA GLY A 176 -9.39 -6.61 -22.23
C GLY A 176 -8.38 -5.46 -22.40
N ASN A 177 -7.92 -4.89 -21.27
CA ASN A 177 -6.99 -3.76 -21.27
C ASN A 177 -5.56 -4.18 -20.92
N GLU A 178 -5.33 -5.46 -20.59
CA GLU A 178 -4.05 -5.95 -20.05
C GLU A 178 -2.88 -5.67 -20.99
N ALA A 179 -3.02 -5.98 -22.29
CA ALA A 179 -1.95 -5.77 -23.27
C ALA A 179 -1.58 -4.29 -23.41
N ASP A 180 -2.58 -3.41 -23.51
CA ASP A 180 -2.37 -1.96 -23.63
C ASP A 180 -1.75 -1.37 -22.37
N PHE A 181 -2.13 -1.89 -21.18
CA PHE A 181 -1.53 -1.52 -19.91
C PHE A 181 -0.05 -1.91 -19.85
N VAL A 182 0.29 -3.15 -20.17
CA VAL A 182 1.69 -3.64 -20.14
C VAL A 182 2.56 -2.84 -21.11
N GLU A 183 2.04 -2.51 -22.31
CA GLU A 183 2.73 -1.65 -23.27
C GLU A 183 2.94 -0.24 -22.70
N ALA A 184 1.90 0.37 -22.13
CA ALA A 184 1.97 1.73 -21.56
C ALA A 184 2.91 1.84 -20.36
N MET A 185 3.10 0.76 -19.62
CA MET A 185 4.03 0.67 -18.49
C MET A 185 5.40 0.11 -18.86
N SER A 186 5.69 -0.06 -20.16
CA SER A 186 6.98 -0.55 -20.62
C SER A 186 8.13 0.32 -20.11
N GLY A 187 9.17 -0.34 -19.55
CA GLY A 187 10.31 0.34 -18.93
C GLY A 187 10.11 0.75 -17.47
N HIS A 188 8.97 0.39 -16.87
CA HIS A 188 8.72 0.53 -15.43
C HIS A 188 8.63 -0.85 -14.78
N ASP A 189 8.96 -0.91 -13.49
CA ASP A 189 8.86 -2.15 -12.72
C ASP A 189 7.38 -2.47 -12.47
N ILE A 190 6.89 -3.52 -13.14
CA ILE A 190 5.56 -4.09 -12.93
C ILE A 190 5.68 -5.60 -12.80
N THR A 191 4.95 -6.18 -11.86
CA THR A 191 4.89 -7.63 -11.63
C THR A 191 3.44 -8.07 -11.60
N LEU A 192 3.08 -9.07 -12.40
CA LEU A 192 1.76 -9.69 -12.29
C LEU A 192 1.67 -10.45 -10.97
N LEU A 193 0.74 -10.05 -10.11
CA LEU A 193 0.45 -10.74 -8.86
C LEU A 193 -0.56 -11.86 -9.03
N GLY A 194 -1.59 -11.65 -9.84
CA GLY A 194 -2.67 -12.62 -9.96
C GLY A 194 -3.96 -12.04 -10.50
N ILE A 195 -5.08 -12.46 -9.90
CA ILE A 195 -6.41 -12.13 -10.43
C ILE A 195 -7.45 -12.01 -9.31
N SER A 196 -8.38 -11.08 -9.46
CA SER A 196 -9.59 -11.04 -8.64
C SER A 196 -10.57 -12.16 -9.01
N THR A 197 -11.28 -12.71 -8.04
CA THR A 197 -12.12 -13.90 -8.22
C THR A 197 -13.60 -13.65 -7.91
N VAL A 198 -14.47 -14.50 -8.46
CA VAL A 198 -15.93 -14.49 -8.12
C VAL A 198 -16.15 -14.96 -6.68
N GLY A 199 -15.18 -15.71 -6.10
CA GLY A 199 -15.21 -16.16 -4.73
C GLY A 199 -15.05 -15.01 -3.73
N THR A 200 -15.25 -15.31 -2.47
CA THR A 200 -15.11 -14.37 -1.36
C THR A 200 -13.97 -14.76 -0.44
N THR A 201 -12.87 -15.24 -1.03
CA THR A 201 -11.67 -15.65 -0.30
C THR A 201 -10.45 -14.95 -0.89
N LEU A 202 -9.62 -14.38 -0.03
CA LEU A 202 -8.28 -13.93 -0.38
C LEU A 202 -7.31 -15.09 -0.19
N VAL A 203 -6.58 -15.44 -1.25
CA VAL A 203 -5.49 -16.41 -1.22
C VAL A 203 -4.19 -15.69 -1.60
N ILE A 204 -3.16 -15.84 -0.76
CA ILE A 204 -1.82 -15.34 -1.03
C ILE A 204 -0.85 -16.53 -1.03
N THR A 205 -0.08 -16.65 -2.09
CA THR A 205 0.98 -17.67 -2.24
C THR A 205 2.35 -17.04 -2.39
N ASP A 206 3.41 -17.82 -2.15
CA ASP A 206 4.80 -17.55 -2.53
C ASP A 206 5.28 -18.74 -3.36
N GLY A 207 5.11 -18.63 -4.67
CA GLY A 207 5.27 -19.76 -5.59
C GLY A 207 4.26 -20.87 -5.30
N TYR A 208 4.76 -22.02 -4.81
CA TYR A 208 3.90 -23.19 -4.50
C TYR A 208 3.35 -23.19 -3.08
N ASP A 209 3.86 -22.33 -2.21
CA ASP A 209 3.48 -22.31 -0.80
C ASP A 209 2.30 -21.37 -0.58
N GLU A 210 1.19 -21.91 -0.08
CA GLU A 210 0.04 -21.13 0.35
C GLU A 210 0.32 -20.53 1.73
N LEU A 211 0.27 -19.20 1.81
CA LEU A 211 0.59 -18.45 3.02
C LEU A 211 -0.66 -17.97 3.75
N VAL A 212 -1.67 -17.59 2.99
CA VAL A 212 -2.92 -17.01 3.49
C VAL A 212 -4.08 -17.56 2.69
N GLU A 213 -5.10 -18.04 3.38
CA GLU A 213 -6.44 -18.30 2.86
C GLU A 213 -7.45 -17.75 3.86
N LEU A 214 -8.05 -16.60 3.55
CA LEU A 214 -8.97 -15.91 4.44
C LEU A 214 -10.27 -15.49 3.73
N PRO A 215 -11.44 -15.79 4.31
CA PRO A 215 -12.70 -15.25 3.84
C PRO A 215 -12.70 -13.71 3.93
N VAL A 216 -13.16 -13.04 2.88
CA VAL A 216 -13.27 -11.57 2.85
C VAL A 216 -14.16 -11.04 3.98
N GLU A 217 -15.19 -11.78 4.37
CA GLU A 217 -16.06 -11.40 5.48
C GLU A 217 -15.32 -11.37 6.82
N GLN A 218 -14.34 -12.25 7.00
CA GLN A 218 -13.47 -12.22 8.18
C GLN A 218 -12.60 -10.96 8.18
N LEU A 219 -12.04 -10.60 7.02
CA LEU A 219 -11.26 -9.36 6.86
C LEU A 219 -12.13 -8.13 7.17
N VAL A 220 -13.36 -8.09 6.65
CA VAL A 220 -14.34 -7.03 6.92
C VAL A 220 -14.64 -6.92 8.41
N THR A 221 -14.89 -8.05 9.06
CA THR A 221 -15.19 -8.09 10.50
C THR A 221 -14.02 -7.55 11.31
N SER A 222 -12.79 -7.96 10.98
CA SER A 222 -11.59 -7.46 11.66
C SER A 222 -11.40 -5.96 11.44
N TRP A 223 -11.59 -5.48 10.21
CA TRP A 223 -11.45 -4.07 9.87
C TRP A 223 -12.49 -3.18 10.57
N GLN A 224 -13.74 -3.61 10.64
CA GLN A 224 -14.84 -2.88 11.29
C GLN A 224 -14.81 -3.00 12.81
N GLY A 225 -14.29 -4.10 13.34
CA GLY A 225 -14.25 -4.39 14.79
C GLY A 225 -13.25 -3.55 15.57
N THR A 226 -12.32 -2.88 14.93
CA THR A 226 -11.29 -2.06 15.58
C THR A 226 -11.86 -0.87 16.35
N LEU A 227 -13.00 -0.32 15.90
CA LEU A 227 -13.71 0.75 16.59
C LEU A 227 -15.01 0.22 17.19
N ASP A 228 -15.03 -0.08 18.48
CA ASP A 228 -16.27 -0.37 19.20
C ASP A 228 -17.06 0.93 19.41
N LEU A 229 -17.93 1.25 18.46
CA LEU A 229 -18.83 2.40 18.54
C LEU A 229 -20.06 2.13 19.42
N THR A 230 -20.20 0.92 19.96
CA THR A 230 -21.36 0.56 20.82
C THR A 230 -21.16 0.94 22.29
N GLY A 231 -19.96 1.42 22.65
CA GLY A 231 -19.64 1.93 23.98
C GLY A 231 -19.48 0.84 25.04
N GLY A 232 -19.23 -0.39 24.62
CA GLY A 232 -18.79 -1.45 25.53
C GLY A 232 -17.39 -1.13 26.05
N VAL A 233 -17.30 -0.66 27.30
CA VAL A 233 -16.02 -0.54 27.99
C VAL A 233 -15.55 -1.96 28.29
N ALA A 234 -14.43 -2.37 27.68
CA ALA A 234 -13.71 -3.59 28.05
C ALA A 234 -13.04 -3.43 29.43
#